data_1101015b684430d425c56a966ad68bb8
#
_entry.id   1101015b684430d425c56a966ad68bb8
#
_cell.length_a   1.000
_cell.length_b   1.000
_cell.length_c   1.000
_cell.angle_alpha   90.00
_cell.angle_beta   90.00
_cell.angle_gamma   90.00
#
_symmetry.space_group_name_H-M   'P 1'
#
loop_
_entity.id
_entity.type
_entity.pdbx_description
1 polymer ?
#
loop_
_entity_poly.entity_id
_entity_poly.type
_entity_poly.pdbx_seq_one_letter_code
_entity_poly.pdbx_strand_id
1 'polypeptide(L)'
;MLGGYDGALHLSLGRVVEVSVAAMRLVLSGTMERHPNLKIVMSHTGGALPYQSGRMDKNTPKANLPRPASTYLKRMYTDTVSPHAAGMKFAIEYYGIDNVMYGTDYPCWDPATALALLDEIPLSNEDKQKLFYSNARRILGLRDPVQGGAQKTVREPALT
;
A
#
# COMPACT_ATOMS: atom_id res chain seq x y z
N MET A 1 9.19 2.04 -23.01
CA MET A 1 10.13 3.10 -22.67
C MET A 1 10.97 2.84 -21.39
N LEU A 2 10.59 1.91 -20.53
CA LEU A 2 11.32 1.53 -19.30
C LEU A 2 12.03 0.16 -19.43
N GLY A 3 12.22 -0.33 -20.64
CA GLY A 3 13.03 -1.51 -20.92
C GLY A 3 14.52 -1.14 -21.00
N GLY A 4 15.38 -2.13 -20.92
CA GLY A 4 16.83 -1.98 -20.92
C GLY A 4 17.44 -2.28 -19.55
N TYR A 5 18.75 -2.33 -19.49
CA TYR A 5 19.50 -2.69 -18.28
C TYR A 5 19.03 -4.02 -17.66
N ASP A 6 18.74 -5.03 -18.49
CA ASP A 6 18.25 -6.36 -18.09
C ASP A 6 16.98 -6.33 -17.19
N GLY A 7 16.13 -5.34 -17.44
CA GLY A 7 14.90 -5.14 -16.64
C GLY A 7 15.12 -4.41 -15.31
N ALA A 8 16.33 -4.12 -14.90
CA ALA A 8 16.62 -3.48 -13.62
C ALA A 8 15.94 -2.10 -13.48
N LEU A 9 15.91 -1.31 -14.55
CA LEU A 9 15.24 -0.02 -14.56
C LEU A 9 13.72 -0.16 -14.30
N HIS A 10 13.08 -1.17 -14.90
CA HIS A 10 11.67 -1.45 -14.68
C HIS A 10 11.40 -1.91 -13.24
N LEU A 11 12.22 -2.82 -12.72
CA LEU A 11 12.05 -3.34 -11.36
C LEU A 11 12.35 -2.28 -10.29
N SER A 12 13.36 -1.44 -10.50
CA SER A 12 13.80 -0.45 -9.51
C SER A 12 12.93 0.82 -9.50
N LEU A 13 12.51 1.30 -10.67
CA LEU A 13 11.79 2.57 -10.80
C LEU A 13 10.46 2.43 -11.55
N GLY A 14 10.43 1.62 -12.61
CA GLY A 14 9.27 1.53 -13.49
C GLY A 14 7.99 1.19 -12.78
N ARG A 15 7.99 0.19 -11.91
CA ARG A 15 6.81 -0.25 -11.15
C ARG A 15 6.23 0.85 -10.28
N VAL A 16 7.05 1.57 -9.54
CA VAL A 16 6.56 2.65 -8.67
C VAL A 16 6.04 3.85 -9.48
N VAL A 17 6.61 4.10 -10.65
CA VAL A 17 6.09 5.11 -11.59
C VAL A 17 4.74 4.67 -12.15
N GLU A 18 4.59 3.43 -12.58
CA GLU A 18 3.34 2.90 -13.12
C GLU A 18 2.21 2.92 -12.10
N VAL A 19 2.46 2.52 -10.85
CA VAL A 19 1.50 2.64 -9.72
C VAL A 19 1.06 4.10 -9.57
N SER A 20 2.01 5.03 -9.57
CA SER A 20 1.73 6.45 -9.43
C SER A 20 0.86 6.98 -10.58
N VAL A 21 1.18 6.61 -11.81
CA VAL A 21 0.42 7.01 -13.01
C VAL A 21 -0.99 6.42 -12.98
N ALA A 22 -1.14 5.15 -12.61
CA ALA A 22 -2.44 4.48 -12.53
C ALA A 22 -3.36 5.17 -11.52
N ALA A 23 -2.85 5.44 -10.30
CA ALA A 23 -3.62 6.14 -9.28
C ALA A 23 -3.99 7.56 -9.70
N MET A 24 -3.06 8.32 -10.30
CA MET A 24 -3.36 9.66 -10.79
C MET A 24 -4.39 9.65 -11.93
N ARG A 25 -4.41 8.64 -12.79
CA ARG A 25 -5.48 8.49 -13.79
C ARG A 25 -6.85 8.34 -13.15
N LEU A 26 -6.98 7.56 -12.07
CA LEU A 26 -8.23 7.43 -11.31
C LEU A 26 -8.68 8.76 -10.69
N VAL A 27 -7.73 9.55 -10.20
CA VAL A 27 -8.00 10.89 -9.66
C VAL A 27 -8.41 11.85 -10.78
N LEU A 28 -7.55 12.03 -11.79
CA LEU A 28 -7.73 13.05 -12.83
C LEU A 28 -8.92 12.78 -13.75
N SER A 29 -9.33 11.53 -13.92
CA SER A 29 -10.56 11.16 -14.63
C SER A 29 -11.83 11.47 -13.82
N GLY A 30 -11.71 11.88 -12.56
CA GLY A 30 -12.85 12.08 -11.66
C GLY A 30 -13.48 10.78 -11.15
N THR A 31 -12.86 9.63 -11.38
CA THR A 31 -13.40 8.33 -10.92
C THR A 31 -13.53 8.31 -9.41
N MET A 32 -12.53 8.78 -8.68
CA MET A 32 -12.55 8.85 -7.22
C MET A 32 -13.61 9.82 -6.67
N GLU A 33 -14.01 10.83 -7.42
CA GLU A 33 -15.10 11.75 -7.06
C GLU A 33 -16.46 11.09 -7.31
N ARG A 34 -16.66 10.49 -8.49
CA ARG A 34 -17.93 9.82 -8.82
C ARG A 34 -18.22 8.59 -7.99
N HIS A 35 -17.17 7.93 -7.49
CA HIS A 35 -17.29 6.70 -6.70
C HIS A 35 -16.65 6.88 -5.31
N PRO A 36 -17.31 7.60 -4.37
CA PRO A 36 -16.72 7.94 -3.08
C PRO A 36 -16.44 6.71 -2.19
N ASN A 37 -17.12 5.61 -2.42
CA ASN A 37 -16.95 4.36 -1.66
C ASN A 37 -15.96 3.39 -2.31
N LEU A 38 -15.37 3.75 -3.45
CA LEU A 38 -14.38 2.91 -4.12
C LEU A 38 -13.12 2.78 -3.26
N LYS A 39 -12.74 1.56 -2.94
CA LYS A 39 -11.53 1.24 -2.19
C LYS A 39 -10.42 0.84 -3.17
N ILE A 40 -9.35 1.59 -3.18
CA ILE A 40 -8.15 1.32 -3.98
C ILE A 40 -6.99 1.07 -3.05
N VAL A 41 -6.34 -0.08 -3.20
CA VAL A 41 -5.08 -0.40 -2.53
C VAL A 41 -3.96 -0.27 -3.55
N MET A 42 -3.00 0.58 -3.26
CA MET A 42 -1.82 0.80 -4.09
C MET A 42 -0.66 0.01 -3.50
N SER A 43 0.10 -0.64 -4.36
CA SER A 43 1.33 -1.33 -3.95
C SER A 43 2.50 -0.36 -3.74
N HIS A 44 3.56 -0.87 -3.12
CA HIS A 44 4.86 -0.18 -2.97
C HIS A 44 4.73 1.20 -2.33
N THR A 45 4.13 1.25 -1.13
CA THR A 45 3.93 2.50 -0.36
C THR A 45 3.22 3.62 -1.14
N GLY A 46 2.47 3.24 -2.20
CA GLY A 46 1.82 4.18 -3.10
C GLY A 46 2.75 4.84 -4.13
N GLY A 47 3.92 4.25 -4.37
CA GLY A 47 4.88 4.74 -5.35
C GLY A 47 5.44 6.13 -5.00
N ALA A 48 5.45 7.04 -5.96
CA ALA A 48 5.94 8.40 -5.77
C ALA A 48 4.86 9.39 -5.26
N LEU A 49 3.61 8.93 -5.07
CA LEU A 49 2.47 9.80 -4.79
C LEU A 49 2.59 10.59 -3.48
N PRO A 50 2.94 9.97 -2.34
CA PRO A 50 3.09 10.72 -1.09
C PRO A 50 4.11 11.86 -1.22
N TYR A 51 5.23 11.56 -1.86
CA TYR A 51 6.35 12.49 -2.01
C TYR A 51 6.03 13.66 -2.97
N GLN A 52 5.21 13.43 -4.00
CA GLN A 52 4.90 14.41 -5.04
C GLN A 52 3.49 15.03 -4.93
N SER A 53 2.76 14.79 -3.85
CA SER A 53 1.37 15.22 -3.70
C SER A 53 1.18 16.74 -3.86
N GLY A 54 2.07 17.55 -3.31
CA GLY A 54 2.02 18.99 -3.46
C GLY A 54 2.16 19.47 -4.91
N ARG A 55 2.99 18.78 -5.72
CA ARG A 55 3.08 19.05 -7.15
C ARG A 55 1.79 18.68 -7.88
N MET A 56 1.18 17.58 -7.49
CA MET A 56 -0.09 17.12 -8.05
C MET A 56 -1.21 18.12 -7.73
N ASP A 57 -1.30 18.60 -6.50
CA ASP A 57 -2.28 19.61 -6.09
C ASP A 57 -2.15 20.89 -6.91
N LYS A 58 -0.93 21.36 -7.11
CA LYS A 58 -0.66 22.55 -7.92
C LYS A 58 -1.17 22.40 -9.36
N ASN A 59 -1.22 21.20 -9.91
CA ASN A 59 -1.64 20.92 -11.28
C ASN A 59 -3.09 20.42 -11.40
N THR A 60 -3.77 20.12 -10.29
CA THR A 60 -5.17 19.65 -10.29
C THR A 60 -6.17 20.62 -10.92
N PRO A 61 -6.06 21.96 -10.76
CA PRO A 61 -7.00 22.88 -11.39
C PRO A 61 -7.13 22.71 -12.89
N LYS A 62 -6.10 22.22 -13.57
CA LYS A 62 -6.11 21.91 -15.01
C LYS A 62 -7.01 20.73 -15.38
N ALA A 63 -7.30 19.86 -14.42
CA ALA A 63 -8.15 18.68 -14.60
C ALA A 63 -9.63 18.93 -14.21
N ASN A 64 -9.97 20.16 -13.82
CA ASN A 64 -11.32 20.57 -13.44
C ASN A 64 -11.94 19.70 -12.33
N LEU A 65 -11.13 19.27 -11.35
CA LEU A 65 -11.60 18.53 -10.18
C LEU A 65 -12.06 19.50 -9.08
N PRO A 66 -13.13 19.16 -8.31
CA PRO A 66 -13.65 20.02 -7.24
C PRO A 66 -12.72 20.13 -6.02
N ARG A 67 -11.74 19.22 -5.90
CA ARG A 67 -10.82 19.15 -4.76
C ARG A 67 -9.38 18.90 -5.22
N PRO A 68 -8.36 19.28 -4.42
CA PRO A 68 -6.96 18.93 -4.69
C PRO A 68 -6.76 17.42 -4.83
N ALA A 69 -5.80 17.01 -5.66
CA ALA A 69 -5.50 15.59 -5.89
C ALA A 69 -5.16 14.83 -4.60
N SER A 70 -4.45 15.47 -3.67
CA SER A 70 -4.09 14.89 -2.38
C SER A 70 -5.30 14.45 -1.54
N THR A 71 -6.43 15.13 -1.68
CA THR A 71 -7.69 14.75 -0.99
C THR A 71 -8.17 13.37 -1.42
N TYR A 72 -8.01 13.03 -2.70
CA TYR A 72 -8.38 11.72 -3.24
C TYR A 72 -7.33 10.67 -2.92
N LEU A 73 -6.05 11.02 -3.03
CA LEU A 73 -4.94 10.12 -2.75
C LEU A 73 -4.97 9.62 -1.30
N LYS A 74 -5.24 10.52 -0.33
CA LYS A 74 -5.35 10.17 1.10
C LYS A 74 -6.55 9.28 1.45
N ARG A 75 -7.49 9.09 0.53
CA ARG A 75 -8.58 8.12 0.66
C ARG A 75 -8.22 6.73 0.15
N MET A 76 -7.12 6.61 -0.58
CA MET A 76 -6.59 5.32 -1.01
C MET A 76 -5.85 4.64 0.14
N TYR A 77 -5.67 3.35 -0.01
CA TYR A 77 -4.92 2.50 0.91
C TYR A 77 -3.59 2.11 0.28
N THR A 78 -2.63 1.72 1.10
CA THR A 78 -1.35 1.22 0.61
C THR A 78 -0.78 0.15 1.54
N ASP A 79 0.40 -0.34 1.19
CA ASP A 79 1.17 -1.33 1.94
C ASP A 79 2.49 -0.75 2.49
N THR A 80 3.26 -1.61 3.15
CA THR A 80 4.61 -1.31 3.65
C THR A 80 5.71 -1.84 2.73
N VAL A 81 5.41 -2.20 1.50
CA VAL A 81 6.40 -2.77 0.57
C VAL A 81 7.42 -1.72 0.16
N SER A 82 8.49 -1.63 0.94
CA SER A 82 9.64 -0.76 0.69
C SER A 82 10.86 -1.32 1.40
N PRO A 83 12.03 -1.46 0.75
CA PRO A 83 13.28 -1.84 1.41
C PRO A 83 13.95 -0.66 2.12
N HIS A 84 13.16 0.30 2.65
CA HIS A 84 13.65 1.55 3.21
C HIS A 84 12.73 2.04 4.33
N ALA A 85 13.16 1.93 5.58
CA ALA A 85 12.36 2.29 6.76
C ALA A 85 11.84 3.73 6.73
N ALA A 86 12.66 4.69 6.29
CA ALA A 86 12.23 6.09 6.17
C ALA A 86 11.12 6.28 5.13
N GLY A 87 11.13 5.51 4.04
CA GLY A 87 10.05 5.50 3.03
C GLY A 87 8.75 4.94 3.57
N MET A 88 8.80 3.83 4.31
CA MET A 88 7.64 3.27 5.01
C MET A 88 7.05 4.26 6.03
N LYS A 89 7.91 4.85 6.86
CA LYS A 89 7.51 5.86 7.84
C LYS A 89 6.78 7.02 7.18
N PHE A 90 7.35 7.56 6.11
CA PHE A 90 6.72 8.66 5.37
C PHE A 90 5.37 8.28 4.75
N ALA A 91 5.24 7.08 4.20
CA ALA A 91 3.96 6.59 3.69
C ALA A 91 2.91 6.47 4.80
N ILE A 92 3.28 5.93 5.97
CA ILE A 92 2.40 5.84 7.14
C ILE A 92 1.95 7.24 7.60
N GLU A 93 2.86 8.20 7.67
CA GLU A 93 2.54 9.58 8.03
C GLU A 93 1.62 10.25 6.99
N TYR A 94 1.85 10.01 5.72
CA TYR A 94 1.08 10.62 4.64
C TYR A 94 -0.35 10.08 4.52
N TYR A 95 -0.50 8.75 4.50
CA TYR A 95 -1.81 8.10 4.35
C TYR A 95 -2.58 7.98 5.68
N GLY A 96 -1.87 8.06 6.80
CA GLY A 96 -2.36 7.70 8.13
C GLY A 96 -2.33 6.19 8.37
N ILE A 97 -2.02 5.80 9.62
CA ILE A 97 -1.85 4.40 10.01
C ILE A 97 -3.06 3.52 9.66
N ASP A 98 -4.27 4.08 9.68
CA ASP A 98 -5.51 3.36 9.38
C ASP A 98 -5.64 2.97 7.90
N ASN A 99 -4.85 3.55 7.01
CA ASN A 99 -4.89 3.31 5.56
C ASN A 99 -3.71 2.50 5.04
N VAL A 100 -2.82 2.03 5.92
CA VAL A 100 -1.65 1.26 5.54
C VAL A 100 -1.79 -0.17 6.05
N MET A 101 -1.41 -1.15 5.23
CA MET A 101 -1.41 -2.57 5.56
C MET A 101 0.00 -3.13 5.45
N TYR A 102 0.33 -4.11 6.30
CA TYR A 102 1.58 -4.82 6.17
C TYR A 102 1.63 -5.63 4.86
N GLY A 103 2.70 -5.48 4.12
CA GLY A 103 3.00 -6.22 2.90
C GLY A 103 4.50 -6.46 2.76
N THR A 104 4.91 -7.54 2.09
CA THR A 104 6.30 -7.97 1.95
C THR A 104 6.78 -8.09 0.52
N ASP A 105 5.86 -8.10 -0.45
CA ASP A 105 6.13 -8.43 -1.85
C ASP A 105 6.67 -9.87 -2.05
N TYR A 106 6.37 -10.78 -1.08
CA TYR A 106 6.74 -12.18 -1.23
C TYR A 106 6.12 -12.79 -2.51
N PRO A 107 6.84 -13.61 -3.29
CA PRO A 107 8.17 -14.18 -3.03
C PRO A 107 9.35 -13.31 -3.55
N CYS A 108 9.10 -12.11 -4.06
CA CYS A 108 10.16 -11.26 -4.60
C CYS A 108 11.14 -10.79 -3.53
N TRP A 109 10.64 -10.54 -2.32
CA TRP A 109 11.45 -10.13 -1.17
C TRP A 109 11.25 -11.03 0.03
N ASP A 110 12.29 -11.10 0.89
CA ASP A 110 12.23 -11.84 2.14
C ASP A 110 11.37 -11.11 3.18
N PRO A 111 10.29 -11.75 3.70
CA PRO A 111 9.45 -11.18 4.74
C PRO A 111 10.20 -10.79 6.03
N ALA A 112 11.27 -11.52 6.39
CA ALA A 112 12.05 -11.21 7.58
C ALA A 112 12.74 -9.83 7.47
N THR A 113 13.25 -9.49 6.30
CA THR A 113 13.82 -8.17 6.03
C THR A 113 12.77 -7.07 6.16
N ALA A 114 11.56 -7.28 5.65
CA ALA A 114 10.47 -6.31 5.76
C ALA A 114 10.06 -6.06 7.22
N LEU A 115 10.05 -7.11 8.05
CA LEU A 115 9.78 -7.00 9.49
C LEU A 115 10.88 -6.22 10.22
N ALA A 116 12.15 -6.55 9.95
CA ALA A 116 13.28 -5.86 10.58
C ALA A 116 13.27 -4.35 10.31
N LEU A 117 13.00 -3.95 9.06
CA LEU A 117 12.88 -2.54 8.70
C LEU A 117 11.69 -1.84 9.36
N LEU A 118 10.58 -2.56 9.54
CA LEU A 118 9.41 -2.01 10.22
C LEU A 118 9.66 -1.78 11.71
N ASP A 119 10.48 -2.61 12.35
CA ASP A 119 10.86 -2.45 13.75
C ASP A 119 11.75 -1.22 14.02
N GLU A 120 12.37 -0.65 12.98
CA GLU A 120 13.09 0.64 13.08
C GLU A 120 12.12 1.83 13.22
N ILE A 121 10.82 1.64 12.91
CA ILE A 121 9.82 2.71 12.96
C ILE A 121 9.14 2.68 14.34
N PRO A 122 9.12 3.80 15.08
CA PRO A 122 8.53 3.86 16.41
C PRO A 122 7.00 3.83 16.34
N LEU A 123 6.41 2.64 16.17
CA LEU A 123 4.97 2.41 16.17
C LEU A 123 4.52 1.91 17.54
N SER A 124 3.37 2.37 18.00
CA SER A 124 2.70 1.82 19.18
C SER A 124 2.22 0.39 18.90
N ASN A 125 1.94 -0.38 19.97
CA ASN A 125 1.36 -1.72 19.82
C ASN A 125 0.00 -1.67 19.11
N GLU A 126 -0.80 -0.62 19.33
CA GLU A 126 -2.06 -0.40 18.65
C GLU A 126 -1.85 -0.18 17.14
N ASP A 127 -0.88 0.66 16.76
CA ASP A 127 -0.56 0.91 15.36
C ASP A 127 -0.02 -0.35 14.66
N LYS A 128 0.82 -1.13 15.34
CA LYS A 128 1.28 -2.43 14.83
C LYS A 128 0.09 -3.38 14.61
N GLN A 129 -0.86 -3.44 15.54
CA GLN A 129 -2.05 -4.27 15.36
C GLN A 129 -2.92 -3.81 14.19
N LYS A 130 -3.08 -2.50 13.99
CA LYS A 130 -3.76 -1.94 12.81
C LYS A 130 -3.07 -2.38 11.53
N LEU A 131 -1.77 -2.18 11.46
CA LEU A 131 -0.95 -2.46 10.29
C LEU A 131 -0.97 -3.95 9.89
N PHE A 132 -0.79 -4.86 10.87
CA PHE A 132 -0.70 -6.29 10.62
C PHE A 132 -2.05 -6.99 10.45
N TYR A 133 -3.14 -6.40 10.97
CA TYR A 133 -4.40 -7.15 11.07
C TYR A 133 -5.65 -6.31 10.81
N SER A 134 -5.89 -5.28 11.65
CA SER A 134 -7.21 -4.65 11.71
C SER A 134 -7.57 -3.89 10.43
N ASN A 135 -6.58 -3.25 9.79
CA ASN A 135 -6.81 -2.49 8.56
C ASN A 135 -7.22 -3.40 7.40
N ALA A 136 -6.49 -4.49 7.17
CA ALA A 136 -6.84 -5.44 6.11
C ALA A 136 -8.26 -5.99 6.30
N ARG A 137 -8.61 -6.36 7.53
CA ARG A 137 -9.96 -6.83 7.85
C ARG A 137 -11.04 -5.81 7.52
N ARG A 138 -10.86 -4.59 7.98
CA ARG A 138 -11.80 -3.48 7.75
C ARG A 138 -11.92 -3.12 6.26
N ILE A 139 -10.80 -3.02 5.58
CA ILE A 139 -10.75 -2.62 4.18
C ILE A 139 -11.36 -3.68 3.28
N LEU A 140 -11.02 -4.95 3.51
CA LEU A 140 -11.47 -6.10 2.73
C LEU A 140 -12.82 -6.68 3.20
N GLY A 141 -13.36 -6.20 4.31
CA GLY A 141 -14.62 -6.69 4.86
C GLY A 141 -14.54 -8.14 5.38
N LEU A 142 -13.39 -8.56 5.89
CA LEU A 142 -13.18 -9.90 6.40
C LEU A 142 -13.90 -10.09 7.73
N ARG A 143 -14.58 -11.23 7.89
CA ARG A 143 -15.23 -11.62 9.16
C ARG A 143 -14.18 -12.05 10.18
N ASP A 144 -14.52 -11.94 11.48
CA ASP A 144 -13.69 -12.55 12.51
C ASP A 144 -13.59 -14.05 12.30
N PRO A 145 -12.41 -14.66 12.53
CA PRO A 145 -12.33 -16.10 12.59
C PRO A 145 -13.30 -16.57 13.66
N VAL A 146 -14.18 -17.51 13.29
CA VAL A 146 -15.14 -18.10 14.24
C VAL A 146 -14.33 -18.66 15.41
N GLN A 147 -14.50 -18.11 16.59
CA GLN A 147 -13.93 -18.67 17.81
C GLN A 147 -14.57 -20.05 17.99
N GLY A 148 -13.84 -21.12 17.71
CA GLY A 148 -14.31 -22.48 17.94
C GLY A 148 -14.36 -23.40 16.70
N GLY A 149 -13.28 -23.49 15.96
CA GLY A 149 -13.06 -24.60 15.01
C GLY A 149 -11.75 -25.29 15.38
N ALA A 150 -11.84 -26.53 15.88
CA ALA A 150 -10.69 -27.35 16.22
C ALA A 150 -9.63 -27.30 15.12
N GLN A 151 -8.37 -27.10 15.51
CA GLN A 151 -7.22 -27.26 14.66
C GLN A 151 -7.34 -28.62 13.95
N LYS A 152 -7.62 -28.60 12.64
CA LYS A 152 -7.38 -29.76 11.82
C LYS A 152 -5.87 -29.97 11.80
N THR A 153 -5.39 -30.93 12.57
CA THR A 153 -4.05 -31.44 12.46
C THR A 153 -3.80 -31.85 11.03
N VAL A 154 -2.91 -31.14 10.36
CA VAL A 154 -2.37 -31.54 9.06
C VAL A 154 -1.62 -32.82 9.34
N ARG A 155 -2.16 -33.97 8.91
CA ARG A 155 -1.43 -35.25 8.91
C ARG A 155 -0.35 -35.09 7.82
N GLU A 156 0.90 -35.16 8.24
CA GLU A 156 2.01 -35.35 7.32
C GLU A 156 1.77 -36.62 6.50
N PRO A 157 1.98 -36.60 5.18
CA PRO A 157 1.93 -37.80 4.37
C PRO A 157 3.12 -38.68 4.78
N ALA A 158 2.84 -39.93 5.15
CA ALA A 158 3.88 -40.92 5.40
C ALA A 158 4.69 -41.13 4.12
N LEU A 159 6.00 -40.87 4.20
CA LEU A 159 6.97 -41.24 3.18
C LEU A 159 7.13 -42.75 3.21
N THR A 160 6.65 -43.46 2.20
CA THR A 160 7.04 -44.81 1.83
C THR A 160 7.98 -44.76 0.63
#